data_1f6ac02d9ff07f39015c3f614650f257
#
_entry.id   1f6ac02d9ff07f39015c3f614650f257
#
_cell.length_a   1.000
_cell.length_b   1.000
_cell.length_c   1.000
_cell.angle_alpha   90.00
_cell.angle_beta   90.00
_cell.angle_gamma   90.00
#
_symmetry.space_group_name_H-M   'P 1'
#
loop_
_entity.id
_entity.type
_entity.pdbx_description
1 polymer ?
#
loop_
_entity_poly.entity_id
_entity_poly.type
_entity_poly.pdbx_seq_one_letter_code
_entity_poly.pdbx_strand_id
1 'polypeptide(L)'
;DLVRSRGLGDVYKRQAYINVKPDKTQPSVAYFSMEYGLTNVLKIYSGGLGVLAGDYLKEASDSNIDLCAVGFLYRYGYFTQTLSMDGQQIANYEPQNFNALPLTQVLQSNGEPMVLEVPYPGRTVYAHIWKVSVGRVPLYLMDTDIPQNSEWDRSITHQLYGGDWENRMKQEYLLGIGGIMMLNKLGIKKQIYHCNEGHAALINAQRLVDYIQNDGLSFNQALEVVRASALYTVHTPVPAGHDYFDEGLFGRYMGEFPGKLGISWQDFIDMGRENPGSNEKFSMSVFLSLIHISEPTRPY
;
A
#
# COMPACT_ATOMS: atom_id res chain seq x y z
N ASP A 1 5.55 -12.60 43.67
CA ASP A 1 5.98 -13.74 42.84
C ASP A 1 4.94 -14.23 41.83
N LEU A 2 3.62 -14.22 42.16
CA LEU A 2 2.54 -14.61 41.23
C LEU A 2 2.38 -13.66 40.01
N VAL A 3 2.72 -12.41 40.15
CA VAL A 3 2.66 -11.41 39.04
C VAL A 3 3.82 -11.62 38.07
N ARG A 4 5.01 -12.01 38.55
CA ARG A 4 6.17 -12.33 37.70
C ARG A 4 5.97 -13.63 36.93
N SER A 5 5.34 -14.63 37.52
CA SER A 5 5.10 -15.92 36.86
C SER A 5 4.03 -15.80 35.75
N ARG A 6 3.03 -14.93 35.90
CA ARG A 6 2.05 -14.63 34.83
C ARG A 6 2.72 -13.95 33.64
N GLY A 7 3.60 -12.96 33.87
CA GLY A 7 4.32 -12.27 32.80
C GLY A 7 5.23 -13.18 31.98
N LEU A 8 5.92 -14.12 32.62
CA LEU A 8 6.74 -15.11 31.94
C LEU A 8 5.91 -16.12 31.13
N GLY A 9 4.76 -16.57 31.66
CA GLY A 9 3.84 -17.45 30.95
C GLY A 9 3.29 -16.81 29.67
N ASP A 10 2.99 -15.51 29.71
CA ASP A 10 2.53 -14.77 28.53
C ASP A 10 3.64 -14.55 27.50
N VAL A 11 4.89 -14.35 27.93
CA VAL A 11 6.04 -14.27 27.04
C VAL A 11 6.28 -15.60 26.31
N TYR A 12 6.23 -16.73 27.04
CA TYR A 12 6.39 -18.05 26.41
C TYR A 12 5.23 -18.37 25.45
N LYS A 13 4.00 -18.05 25.80
CA LYS A 13 2.84 -18.20 24.90
C LYS A 13 2.99 -17.34 23.63
N ARG A 14 3.44 -16.08 23.77
CA ARG A 14 3.73 -15.21 22.64
C ARG A 14 4.82 -15.75 21.74
N GLN A 15 5.92 -16.26 22.30
CA GLN A 15 7.00 -16.85 21.50
C GLN A 15 6.55 -18.11 20.77
N ALA A 16 5.78 -18.98 21.42
CA ALA A 16 5.21 -20.15 20.78
C ALA A 16 4.25 -19.76 19.65
N TYR A 17 3.40 -18.74 19.87
CA TYR A 17 2.47 -18.20 18.88
C TYR A 17 3.20 -17.63 17.65
N ILE A 18 4.22 -16.81 17.85
CA ILE A 18 4.98 -16.16 16.76
C ILE A 18 5.78 -17.18 15.93
N ASN A 19 6.22 -18.28 16.54
CA ASN A 19 7.04 -19.30 15.89
C ASN A 19 6.24 -20.37 15.12
N VAL A 20 4.90 -20.34 15.18
CA VAL A 20 4.06 -21.24 14.37
C VAL A 20 4.18 -20.82 12.90
N LYS A 21 4.52 -21.76 12.03
CA LYS A 21 4.57 -21.50 10.58
C LYS A 21 3.16 -21.24 10.05
N PRO A 22 3.00 -20.34 9.07
CA PRO A 22 1.72 -20.11 8.42
C PRO A 22 1.10 -21.38 7.86
N ASP A 23 -0.23 -21.44 7.89
CA ASP A 23 -0.99 -22.51 7.26
C ASP A 23 -0.82 -22.42 5.73
N LYS A 24 -0.12 -23.40 5.17
CA LYS A 24 0.14 -23.45 3.73
C LYS A 24 -0.98 -24.09 2.92
N THR A 25 -2.06 -24.54 3.57
CA THR A 25 -3.27 -25.00 2.87
C THR A 25 -4.09 -23.82 2.35
N GLN A 26 -3.89 -22.63 2.93
CA GLN A 26 -4.49 -21.37 2.50
C GLN A 26 -3.55 -20.61 1.55
N PRO A 27 -4.08 -19.83 0.60
CA PRO A 27 -3.26 -19.00 -0.27
C PRO A 27 -2.54 -17.92 0.53
N SER A 28 -1.30 -17.61 0.12
CA SER A 28 -0.54 -16.51 0.69
C SER A 28 -0.96 -15.16 0.07
N VAL A 29 -1.01 -14.10 0.88
CA VAL A 29 -1.60 -12.81 0.51
C VAL A 29 -0.61 -11.66 0.71
N ALA A 30 -0.51 -10.76 -0.27
CA ALA A 30 0.05 -9.42 -0.12
C ALA A 30 -1.10 -8.40 -0.10
N TYR A 31 -1.28 -7.69 1.00
CA TYR A 31 -2.37 -6.75 1.23
C TYR A 31 -1.88 -5.30 1.16
N PHE A 32 -2.52 -4.48 0.34
CA PHE A 32 -2.13 -3.10 0.08
C PHE A 32 -3.20 -2.13 0.54
N SER A 33 -2.83 -1.19 1.39
CA SER A 33 -3.71 -0.11 1.85
C SER A 33 -2.92 1.16 2.11
N MET A 34 -3.57 2.32 1.94
CA MET A 34 -2.97 3.61 2.29
C MET A 34 -2.93 3.86 3.79
N GLU A 35 -3.75 3.15 4.57
CA GLU A 35 -3.88 3.39 6.00
C GLU A 35 -4.11 2.10 6.79
N TYR A 36 -3.59 2.07 8.03
CA TYR A 36 -3.73 0.94 8.95
C TYR A 36 -3.97 1.42 10.37
N GLY A 37 -5.15 1.18 10.90
CA GLY A 37 -5.54 1.50 12.27
C GLY A 37 -5.16 0.39 13.24
N LEU A 38 -3.89 0.36 13.66
CA LEU A 38 -3.36 -0.68 14.55
C LEU A 38 -3.37 -0.28 16.01
N THR A 39 -2.93 0.94 16.30
CA THR A 39 -2.80 1.51 17.64
C THR A 39 -2.78 3.04 17.57
N ASN A 40 -3.17 3.69 18.66
CA ASN A 40 -3.21 5.15 18.75
C ASN A 40 -1.82 5.81 18.72
N VAL A 41 -0.75 5.06 19.03
CA VAL A 41 0.61 5.61 19.01
C VAL A 41 1.21 5.65 17.62
N LEU A 42 0.73 4.82 16.69
CA LEU A 42 1.16 4.80 15.29
C LEU A 42 0.10 5.49 14.42
N LYS A 43 0.35 6.75 14.10
CA LYS A 43 -0.62 7.62 13.42
C LYS A 43 -0.56 7.45 11.89
N ILE A 44 -0.99 6.29 11.40
CA ILE A 44 -1.01 5.95 9.98
C ILE A 44 -2.42 5.62 9.46
N TYR A 45 -3.46 6.15 10.09
CA TYR A 45 -4.85 6.02 9.66
C TYR A 45 -5.67 7.22 10.07
N SER A 46 -6.83 7.41 9.44
CA SER A 46 -7.75 8.50 9.77
C SER A 46 -9.16 8.04 10.12
N GLY A 47 -9.63 6.95 9.53
CA GLY A 47 -11.02 6.53 9.66
C GLY A 47 -11.26 5.04 9.51
N GLY A 48 -12.49 4.69 9.10
CA GLY A 48 -12.99 3.31 9.05
C GLY A 48 -12.19 2.38 8.14
N LEU A 49 -11.66 2.91 7.02
CA LEU A 49 -10.83 2.15 6.10
C LEU A 49 -9.56 1.63 6.79
N GLY A 50 -8.91 2.50 7.56
CA GLY A 50 -7.73 2.12 8.32
C GLY A 50 -8.02 1.16 9.47
N VAL A 51 -9.16 1.33 10.17
CA VAL A 51 -9.60 0.39 11.21
C VAL A 51 -9.83 -0.99 10.62
N LEU A 52 -10.55 -1.08 9.49
CA LEU A 52 -10.76 -2.33 8.78
C LEU A 52 -9.43 -2.99 8.40
N ALA A 53 -8.50 -2.24 7.80
CA ALA A 53 -7.20 -2.76 7.41
C ALA A 53 -6.40 -3.27 8.62
N GLY A 54 -6.40 -2.53 9.73
CA GLY A 54 -5.75 -2.93 10.97
C GLY A 54 -6.33 -4.21 11.58
N ASP A 55 -7.66 -4.31 11.63
CA ASP A 55 -8.36 -5.49 12.14
C ASP A 55 -8.15 -6.71 11.23
N TYR A 56 -8.13 -6.50 9.91
CA TYR A 56 -7.81 -7.55 8.94
C TYR A 56 -6.42 -8.15 9.18
N LEU A 57 -5.40 -7.33 9.46
CA LEU A 57 -4.07 -7.84 9.78
C LEU A 57 -4.03 -8.60 11.10
N LYS A 58 -4.75 -8.12 12.12
CA LYS A 58 -4.83 -8.79 13.42
C LYS A 58 -5.51 -10.15 13.28
N GLU A 59 -6.64 -10.21 12.59
CA GLU A 59 -7.35 -11.46 12.33
C GLU A 59 -6.53 -12.44 11.50
N ALA A 60 -5.86 -11.95 10.43
CA ALA A 60 -4.97 -12.78 9.64
C ALA A 60 -3.82 -13.39 10.48
N SER A 61 -3.31 -12.61 11.45
CA SER A 61 -2.33 -13.10 12.41
C SER A 61 -2.91 -14.17 13.34
N ASP A 62 -4.10 -13.95 13.87
CA ASP A 62 -4.75 -14.87 14.79
C ASP A 62 -5.18 -16.17 14.09
N SER A 63 -5.64 -16.06 12.85
CA SER A 63 -5.98 -17.18 11.97
C SER A 63 -4.79 -17.85 11.29
N ASN A 64 -3.56 -17.43 11.60
CA ASN A 64 -2.31 -18.00 11.06
C ASN A 64 -2.21 -17.99 9.53
N ILE A 65 -2.74 -16.95 8.89
CA ILE A 65 -2.67 -16.77 7.43
C ILE A 65 -1.29 -16.27 7.03
N ASP A 66 -0.74 -16.79 5.94
CA ASP A 66 0.51 -16.29 5.33
C ASP A 66 0.25 -14.97 4.60
N LEU A 67 0.22 -13.88 5.37
CA LEU A 67 -0.05 -12.55 4.87
C LEU A 67 1.11 -11.60 5.17
N CYS A 68 1.45 -10.74 4.20
CA CYS A 68 2.21 -9.53 4.44
C CYS A 68 1.41 -8.32 3.97
N ALA A 69 1.69 -7.16 4.54
CA ALA A 69 1.00 -5.93 4.19
C ALA A 69 1.97 -4.82 3.78
N VAL A 70 1.48 -3.90 2.95
CA VAL A 70 2.25 -2.78 2.38
C VAL A 70 1.48 -1.49 2.56
N GLY A 71 2.16 -0.44 3.02
CA GLY A 71 1.60 0.89 3.20
C GLY A 71 2.68 1.96 3.37
N PHE A 72 2.31 3.06 4.01
CA PHE A 72 3.18 4.22 4.24
C PHE A 72 3.44 4.47 5.72
N LEU A 73 4.64 4.92 6.03
CA LEU A 73 4.96 5.52 7.31
C LEU A 73 4.90 7.05 7.17
N TYR A 74 3.77 7.62 7.55
CA TYR A 74 3.56 9.05 7.43
C TYR A 74 4.34 9.83 8.50
N ARG A 75 5.05 10.90 8.09
CA ARG A 75 5.80 11.74 9.01
C ARG A 75 4.90 12.46 10.00
N TYR A 76 3.78 13.01 9.53
CA TYR A 76 2.82 13.75 10.35
C TYR A 76 1.52 12.98 10.60
N GLY A 77 1.26 11.93 9.80
CA GLY A 77 0.05 11.14 9.88
C GLY A 77 -1.21 11.92 9.52
N TYR A 78 -2.24 11.77 10.34
CA TYR A 78 -3.47 12.55 10.26
C TYR A 78 -3.47 13.60 11.38
N PHE A 79 -4.11 14.75 11.13
CA PHE A 79 -4.10 15.87 12.07
C PHE A 79 -4.91 15.59 13.35
N THR A 80 -4.52 16.24 14.43
CA THR A 80 -5.33 16.36 15.64
C THR A 80 -6.03 17.71 15.66
N GLN A 81 -7.27 17.74 16.15
CA GLN A 81 -8.08 18.96 16.21
C GLN A 81 -8.01 19.57 17.59
N THR A 82 -7.80 20.87 17.65
CA THR A 82 -8.02 21.70 18.83
C THR A 82 -8.95 22.85 18.50
N LEU A 83 -9.54 23.46 19.52
CA LEU A 83 -10.33 24.67 19.36
C LEU A 83 -9.51 25.87 19.87
N SER A 84 -9.52 26.96 19.12
CA SER A 84 -9.03 28.24 19.59
C SER A 84 -9.97 28.84 20.64
N MET A 85 -9.55 29.93 21.29
CA MET A 85 -10.37 30.60 22.31
C MET A 85 -11.68 31.18 21.78
N ASP A 86 -11.72 31.48 20.48
CA ASP A 86 -12.91 31.98 19.74
C ASP A 86 -13.72 30.86 19.06
N GLY A 87 -13.41 29.59 19.37
CA GLY A 87 -14.16 28.43 18.88
C GLY A 87 -13.79 27.97 17.45
N GLN A 88 -12.73 28.50 16.87
CA GLN A 88 -12.24 28.06 15.55
C GLN A 88 -11.52 26.73 15.64
N GLN A 89 -11.75 25.86 14.67
CA GLN A 89 -11.01 24.60 14.57
C GLN A 89 -9.58 24.85 14.12
N ILE A 90 -8.64 24.27 14.83
CA ILE A 90 -7.23 24.28 14.48
C ILE A 90 -6.80 22.83 14.18
N ALA A 91 -6.20 22.61 13.01
CA ALA A 91 -5.58 21.36 12.65
C ALA A 91 -4.10 21.37 13.04
N ASN A 92 -3.70 20.43 13.88
CA ASN A 92 -2.32 20.31 14.35
C ASN A 92 -1.67 19.07 13.72
N TYR A 93 -0.52 19.28 13.08
CA TYR A 93 0.30 18.24 12.50
C TYR A 93 1.62 18.12 13.28
N GLU A 94 1.76 17.06 14.06
CA GLU A 94 2.96 16.80 14.83
C GLU A 94 3.80 15.70 14.17
N PRO A 95 5.12 15.90 13.98
CA PRO A 95 5.96 14.90 13.37
C PRO A 95 6.12 13.69 14.29
N GLN A 96 5.93 12.48 13.75
CA GLN A 96 6.18 11.24 14.46
C GLN A 96 7.69 10.99 14.60
N ASN A 97 8.12 10.60 15.79
CA ASN A 97 9.48 10.11 16.03
C ASN A 97 9.50 8.59 15.78
N PHE A 98 9.91 8.17 14.60
CA PHE A 98 9.88 6.76 14.21
C PHE A 98 10.69 5.84 15.10
N ASN A 99 11.79 6.35 15.71
CA ASN A 99 12.61 5.56 16.62
C ASN A 99 11.93 5.28 17.98
N ALA A 100 10.88 6.03 18.31
CA ALA A 100 10.09 5.83 19.52
C ALA A 100 8.82 4.98 19.30
N LEU A 101 8.58 4.53 18.07
CA LEU A 101 7.40 3.77 17.69
C LEU A 101 7.68 2.27 17.66
N PRO A 102 6.64 1.41 17.77
CA PRO A 102 6.79 -0.07 17.74
C PRO A 102 7.04 -0.60 16.32
N LEU A 103 8.10 -0.12 15.70
CA LEU A 103 8.52 -0.51 14.36
C LEU A 103 10.05 -0.63 14.30
N THR A 104 10.55 -1.33 13.31
CA THR A 104 11.97 -1.53 13.07
C THR A 104 12.32 -1.18 11.63
N GLN A 105 13.45 -0.51 11.44
CA GLN A 105 13.96 -0.26 10.10
C GLN A 105 14.46 -1.56 9.47
N VAL A 106 14.12 -1.78 8.21
CA VAL A 106 14.66 -2.92 7.46
C VAL A 106 16.08 -2.59 7.02
N LEU A 107 17.02 -3.45 7.39
CA LEU A 107 18.44 -3.27 7.11
C LEU A 107 18.92 -4.25 6.03
N GLN A 108 19.96 -3.85 5.33
CA GLN A 108 20.74 -4.71 4.45
C GLN A 108 21.66 -5.61 5.29
N SER A 109 22.31 -6.58 4.64
CA SER A 109 23.26 -7.50 5.30
C SER A 109 24.48 -6.80 5.92
N ASN A 110 24.82 -5.61 5.43
CA ASN A 110 25.90 -4.78 5.98
C ASN A 110 25.48 -3.91 7.17
N GLY A 111 24.21 -3.99 7.60
CA GLY A 111 23.66 -3.19 8.70
C GLY A 111 23.14 -1.80 8.31
N GLU A 112 23.31 -1.37 7.06
CA GLU A 112 22.79 -0.11 6.56
C GLU A 112 21.29 -0.20 6.25
N PRO A 113 20.54 0.91 6.34
CA PRO A 113 19.14 0.94 5.94
C PRO A 113 18.94 0.45 4.50
N MET A 114 17.94 -0.42 4.30
CA MET A 114 17.54 -0.81 2.97
C MET A 114 16.82 0.37 2.31
N VAL A 115 17.34 0.80 1.15
CA VAL A 115 16.76 1.90 0.37
C VAL A 115 16.07 1.32 -0.85
N LEU A 116 14.78 1.63 -1.00
CA LEU A 116 14.02 1.36 -2.20
C LEU A 116 14.23 2.52 -3.19
N GLU A 117 14.50 2.19 -4.44
CA GLU A 117 14.65 3.15 -5.55
C GLU A 117 13.46 2.99 -6.49
N VAL A 118 12.62 4.01 -6.59
CA VAL A 118 11.43 3.99 -7.44
C VAL A 118 11.61 5.01 -8.57
N PRO A 119 11.55 4.59 -9.84
CA PRO A 119 11.65 5.51 -10.97
C PRO A 119 10.38 6.37 -11.06
N TYR A 120 10.57 7.68 -10.91
CA TYR A 120 9.56 8.70 -11.16
C TYR A 120 9.90 9.49 -12.45
N PRO A 121 8.97 10.24 -13.02
CA PRO A 121 9.25 11.04 -14.21
C PRO A 121 10.48 11.93 -14.03
N GLY A 122 11.54 11.65 -14.82
CA GLY A 122 12.78 12.42 -14.84
C GLY A 122 13.70 12.30 -13.60
N ARG A 123 13.36 11.43 -12.62
CA ARG A 123 14.16 11.26 -11.40
C ARG A 123 13.89 9.91 -10.71
N THR A 124 14.72 9.60 -9.73
CA THR A 124 14.47 8.49 -8.79
C THR A 124 14.00 9.04 -7.44
N VAL A 125 12.96 8.44 -6.90
CA VAL A 125 12.50 8.68 -5.52
C VAL A 125 12.97 7.52 -4.65
N TYR A 126 13.57 7.86 -3.52
CA TYR A 126 14.12 6.91 -2.57
C TYR A 126 13.18 6.74 -1.39
N ALA A 127 13.07 5.53 -0.86
CA ALA A 127 12.31 5.27 0.36
C ALA A 127 13.05 4.33 1.29
N HIS A 128 13.05 4.64 2.58
CA HIS A 128 13.36 3.66 3.61
C HIS A 128 12.19 2.70 3.80
N ILE A 129 12.49 1.49 4.21
CA ILE A 129 11.51 0.46 4.50
C ILE A 129 11.50 0.22 6.00
N TRP A 130 10.32 0.34 6.60
CA TRP A 130 10.08 0.06 8.00
C TRP A 130 9.17 -1.15 8.15
N LYS A 131 9.31 -1.90 9.22
CA LYS A 131 8.51 -3.09 9.51
C LYS A 131 7.81 -2.94 10.85
N VAL A 132 6.50 -3.18 10.84
CA VAL A 132 5.67 -3.38 12.04
C VAL A 132 5.29 -4.85 12.11
N SER A 133 5.48 -5.48 13.26
CA SER A 133 5.02 -6.85 13.49
C SER A 133 3.63 -6.82 14.10
N VAL A 134 2.62 -7.15 13.30
CA VAL A 134 1.22 -7.31 13.76
C VAL A 134 1.01 -8.79 14.09
N GLY A 135 1.43 -9.18 15.29
CA GLY A 135 1.57 -10.59 15.62
C GLY A 135 2.55 -11.30 14.67
N ARG A 136 2.04 -12.24 13.88
CA ARG A 136 2.80 -12.96 12.84
C ARG A 136 2.90 -12.23 11.51
N VAL A 137 1.99 -11.29 11.26
CA VAL A 137 1.89 -10.57 9.99
C VAL A 137 2.86 -9.41 9.94
N PRO A 138 3.82 -9.38 9.00
CA PRO A 138 4.66 -8.22 8.78
C PRO A 138 3.91 -7.17 7.96
N LEU A 139 3.90 -5.94 8.45
CA LEU A 139 3.48 -4.75 7.71
C LEU A 139 4.74 -3.96 7.32
N TYR A 140 4.95 -3.79 6.03
CA TYR A 140 6.05 -3.00 5.48
C TYR A 140 5.55 -1.61 5.09
N LEU A 141 6.22 -0.59 5.61
CA LEU A 141 5.85 0.82 5.43
C LEU A 141 6.97 1.56 4.72
N MET A 142 6.63 2.28 3.66
CA MET A 142 7.55 3.13 2.90
C MET A 142 7.59 4.53 3.47
N ASP A 143 8.80 5.08 3.61
CA ASP A 143 9.09 6.41 4.12
C ASP A 143 10.01 7.14 3.12
N THR A 144 9.49 8.17 2.45
CA THR A 144 10.25 9.01 1.52
C THR A 144 10.87 10.23 2.19
N ASP A 145 10.57 10.50 3.47
CA ASP A 145 11.13 11.64 4.20
C ASP A 145 12.57 11.38 4.65
N ILE A 146 13.45 11.19 3.67
CA ILE A 146 14.87 10.87 3.84
C ILE A 146 15.75 11.86 3.07
N PRO A 147 16.99 12.07 3.51
CA PRO A 147 17.88 13.10 2.94
C PRO A 147 18.23 12.92 1.45
N GLN A 148 18.12 11.71 0.92
CA GLN A 148 18.39 11.42 -0.49
C GLN A 148 17.40 12.06 -1.45
N ASN A 149 16.21 12.42 -0.95
CA ASN A 149 15.14 13.02 -1.73
C ASN A 149 15.16 14.56 -1.66
N SER A 150 14.65 15.19 -2.72
CA SER A 150 14.25 16.59 -2.69
C SER A 150 13.13 16.82 -1.67
N GLU A 151 12.94 18.06 -1.22
CA GLU A 151 11.84 18.40 -0.30
C GLU A 151 10.47 18.01 -0.86
N TRP A 152 10.28 18.16 -2.17
CA TRP A 152 9.05 17.76 -2.86
C TRP A 152 8.79 16.25 -2.80
N ASP A 153 9.84 15.46 -2.92
CA ASP A 153 9.71 14.00 -2.89
C ASP A 153 9.66 13.46 -1.46
N ARG A 154 10.30 14.14 -0.51
CA ARG A 154 10.15 13.85 0.92
C ARG A 154 8.71 13.99 1.37
N SER A 155 7.98 14.96 0.83
CA SER A 155 6.60 15.25 1.20
C SER A 155 5.58 14.19 0.76
N ILE A 156 5.94 13.27 -0.12
CA ILE A 156 5.02 12.21 -0.61
C ILE A 156 4.42 11.41 0.56
N THR A 157 5.24 11.07 1.56
CA THR A 157 4.79 10.34 2.76
C THR A 157 4.67 11.23 4.00
N HIS A 158 4.41 12.54 3.85
CA HIS A 158 4.22 13.43 4.99
C HIS A 158 2.83 13.24 5.61
N GLN A 159 1.78 13.28 4.82
CA GLN A 159 0.40 13.30 5.31
C GLN A 159 -0.46 12.27 4.58
N LEU A 160 -1.33 11.61 5.32
CA LEU A 160 -2.38 10.77 4.78
C LEU A 160 -3.40 11.64 4.03
N TYR A 161 -3.63 11.33 2.76
CA TYR A 161 -4.52 12.09 1.86
C TYR A 161 -4.18 13.59 1.73
N GLY A 162 -2.95 13.97 2.03
CA GLY A 162 -2.51 15.35 1.94
C GLY A 162 -2.14 15.78 0.52
N GLY A 163 -2.18 17.11 0.30
CA GLY A 163 -1.74 17.72 -0.94
C GLY A 163 -2.80 17.78 -2.04
N ASP A 164 -2.34 18.05 -3.25
CA ASP A 164 -3.15 18.14 -4.46
C ASP A 164 -3.27 16.78 -5.19
N TRP A 165 -3.96 16.78 -6.35
CA TRP A 165 -4.12 15.61 -7.19
C TRP A 165 -2.79 15.01 -7.69
N GLU A 166 -1.77 15.85 -7.88
CA GLU A 166 -0.46 15.33 -8.25
C GLU A 166 0.23 14.61 -7.09
N ASN A 167 0.12 15.13 -5.86
CA ASN A 167 0.62 14.42 -4.69
C ASN A 167 -0.14 13.10 -4.46
N ARG A 168 -1.45 13.11 -4.73
CA ARG A 168 -2.27 11.89 -4.72
C ARG A 168 -1.75 10.87 -5.72
N MET A 169 -1.49 11.29 -6.97
CA MET A 169 -0.89 10.42 -8.00
C MET A 169 0.47 9.87 -7.55
N LYS A 170 1.31 10.70 -6.94
CA LYS A 170 2.61 10.27 -6.41
C LYS A 170 2.46 9.20 -5.33
N GLN A 171 1.51 9.37 -4.42
CA GLN A 171 1.23 8.39 -3.36
C GLN A 171 0.76 7.06 -3.94
N GLU A 172 -0.20 7.07 -4.85
CA GLU A 172 -0.71 5.84 -5.47
C GLU A 172 0.32 5.15 -6.37
N TYR A 173 1.16 5.94 -7.06
CA TYR A 173 2.29 5.40 -7.80
C TYR A 173 3.30 4.71 -6.86
N LEU A 174 3.63 5.35 -5.75
CA LEU A 174 4.55 4.76 -4.76
C LEU A 174 3.95 3.49 -4.14
N LEU A 175 2.66 3.51 -3.76
CA LEU A 175 2.00 2.35 -3.17
C LEU A 175 1.94 1.18 -4.14
N GLY A 176 1.55 1.45 -5.39
CA GLY A 176 1.39 0.42 -6.41
C GLY A 176 2.72 -0.06 -6.97
N ILE A 177 3.39 0.81 -7.72
CA ILE A 177 4.67 0.47 -8.38
C ILE A 177 5.77 0.23 -7.35
N GLY A 178 5.97 1.19 -6.44
CA GLY A 178 6.97 1.09 -5.37
C GLY A 178 6.70 -0.08 -4.43
N GLY A 179 5.44 -0.37 -4.10
CA GLY A 179 5.08 -1.49 -3.22
C GLY A 179 5.45 -2.86 -3.81
N ILE A 180 5.20 -3.09 -5.10
CA ILE A 180 5.63 -4.33 -5.78
C ILE A 180 7.16 -4.39 -5.87
N MET A 181 7.82 -3.29 -6.25
CA MET A 181 9.30 -3.23 -6.28
C MET A 181 9.90 -3.52 -4.89
N MET A 182 9.28 -3.03 -3.82
CA MET A 182 9.70 -3.30 -2.45
C MET A 182 9.58 -4.78 -2.11
N LEU A 183 8.45 -5.43 -2.42
CA LEU A 183 8.28 -6.87 -2.19
C LEU A 183 9.30 -7.69 -2.98
N ASN A 184 9.56 -7.32 -4.24
CA ASN A 184 10.58 -7.95 -5.07
C ASN A 184 11.98 -7.80 -4.44
N LYS A 185 12.32 -6.60 -3.96
CA LYS A 185 13.61 -6.32 -3.28
C LYS A 185 13.76 -7.12 -1.98
N LEU A 186 12.67 -7.34 -1.26
CA LEU A 186 12.63 -8.16 -0.04
C LEU A 186 12.58 -9.67 -0.34
N GLY A 187 12.49 -10.08 -1.60
CA GLY A 187 12.35 -11.49 -1.98
C GLY A 187 10.99 -12.10 -1.60
N ILE A 188 9.97 -11.28 -1.42
CA ILE A 188 8.63 -11.71 -1.00
C ILE A 188 7.74 -11.87 -2.23
N LYS A 189 7.29 -13.11 -2.47
CA LYS A 189 6.28 -13.45 -3.47
C LYS A 189 5.06 -14.04 -2.79
N LYS A 190 3.87 -13.63 -3.23
CA LYS A 190 2.58 -14.11 -2.72
C LYS A 190 1.71 -14.62 -3.85
N GLN A 191 0.73 -15.45 -3.50
CA GLN A 191 -0.21 -16.01 -4.50
C GLN A 191 -1.33 -15.04 -4.83
N ILE A 192 -1.79 -14.25 -3.84
CA ILE A 192 -2.86 -13.26 -3.99
C ILE A 192 -2.31 -11.87 -3.67
N TYR A 193 -2.67 -10.91 -4.48
CA TYR A 193 -2.37 -9.48 -4.28
C TYR A 193 -3.69 -8.75 -4.09
N HIS A 194 -3.94 -8.32 -2.85
CA HIS A 194 -5.21 -7.75 -2.42
C HIS A 194 -5.11 -6.22 -2.31
N CYS A 195 -5.89 -5.52 -3.12
CA CYS A 195 -6.06 -4.07 -3.06
C CYS A 195 -7.24 -3.71 -2.17
N ASN A 196 -6.99 -2.98 -1.10
CA ASN A 196 -8.01 -2.38 -0.27
C ASN A 196 -8.33 -0.98 -0.83
N GLU A 197 -9.47 -0.82 -1.50
CA GLU A 197 -9.85 0.33 -2.30
C GLU A 197 -8.98 0.53 -3.57
N GLY A 198 -9.25 1.62 -4.32
CA GLY A 198 -8.59 1.92 -5.58
C GLY A 198 -7.12 2.33 -5.48
N HIS A 199 -6.69 2.78 -4.31
CA HIS A 199 -5.41 3.45 -4.07
C HIS A 199 -4.16 2.64 -4.47
N ALA A 200 -4.27 1.31 -4.49
CA ALA A 200 -3.17 0.42 -4.84
C ALA A 200 -3.30 -0.18 -6.25
N ALA A 201 -4.19 0.32 -7.08
CA ALA A 201 -4.49 -0.26 -8.40
C ALA A 201 -3.25 -0.53 -9.26
N LEU A 202 -2.27 0.36 -9.19
CA LEU A 202 -1.04 0.29 -9.98
C LEU A 202 -0.12 -0.90 -9.61
N ILE A 203 -0.40 -1.65 -8.53
CA ILE A 203 0.30 -2.94 -8.30
C ILE A 203 0.15 -3.86 -9.50
N ASN A 204 -1.02 -3.84 -10.13
CA ASN A 204 -1.30 -4.72 -11.26
C ASN A 204 -0.57 -4.28 -12.54
N ALA A 205 -0.37 -2.97 -12.74
CA ALA A 205 0.46 -2.47 -13.82
C ALA A 205 1.93 -2.95 -13.68
N GLN A 206 2.50 -2.86 -12.47
CA GLN A 206 3.87 -3.34 -12.24
C GLN A 206 3.97 -4.86 -12.35
N ARG A 207 2.98 -5.59 -11.85
CA ARG A 207 2.95 -7.06 -11.96
C ARG A 207 2.87 -7.51 -13.43
N LEU A 208 2.08 -6.83 -14.27
CA LEU A 208 2.06 -7.09 -15.71
C LEU A 208 3.44 -6.90 -16.33
N VAL A 209 4.13 -5.79 -16.00
CA VAL A 209 5.49 -5.54 -16.46
C VAL A 209 6.44 -6.65 -16.01
N ASP A 210 6.37 -7.05 -14.74
CA ASP A 210 7.25 -8.09 -14.18
C ASP A 210 7.05 -9.44 -14.91
N TYR A 211 5.82 -9.87 -15.14
CA TYR A 211 5.54 -11.11 -15.89
C TYR A 211 5.98 -11.06 -17.35
N ILE A 212 5.82 -9.91 -18.01
CA ILE A 212 6.25 -9.76 -19.40
C ILE A 212 7.77 -9.73 -19.50
N GLN A 213 8.44 -8.95 -18.66
CA GLN A 213 9.88 -8.74 -18.76
C GLN A 213 10.72 -9.86 -18.15
N ASN A 214 10.27 -10.45 -17.03
CA ASN A 214 11.05 -11.46 -16.32
C ASN A 214 10.67 -12.88 -16.73
N ASP A 215 9.37 -13.13 -17.01
CA ASP A 215 8.87 -14.47 -17.33
C ASP A 215 8.59 -14.65 -18.84
N GLY A 216 8.76 -13.61 -19.65
CA GLY A 216 8.62 -13.66 -21.11
C GLY A 216 7.19 -13.88 -21.60
N LEU A 217 6.17 -13.56 -20.78
CA LEU A 217 4.79 -13.71 -21.15
C LEU A 217 4.35 -12.60 -22.13
N SER A 218 3.42 -12.92 -23.03
CA SER A 218 2.70 -11.88 -23.78
C SER A 218 1.79 -11.09 -22.85
N PHE A 219 1.36 -9.89 -23.26
CA PHE A 219 0.44 -9.06 -22.49
C PHE A 219 -0.83 -9.83 -22.06
N ASN A 220 -1.46 -10.55 -23.00
CA ASN A 220 -2.67 -11.30 -22.70
C ASN A 220 -2.43 -12.45 -21.70
N GLN A 221 -1.30 -13.14 -21.80
CA GLN A 221 -0.93 -14.17 -20.83
C GLN A 221 -0.67 -13.57 -19.44
N ALA A 222 0.07 -12.48 -19.38
CA ALA A 222 0.34 -11.77 -18.13
C ALA A 222 -0.97 -11.26 -17.50
N LEU A 223 -1.89 -10.73 -18.30
CA LEU A 223 -3.19 -10.25 -17.85
C LEU A 223 -4.00 -11.37 -17.17
N GLU A 224 -4.05 -12.56 -17.76
CA GLU A 224 -4.76 -13.70 -17.16
C GLU A 224 -4.11 -14.16 -15.85
N VAL A 225 -2.78 -14.16 -15.75
CA VAL A 225 -2.08 -14.49 -14.50
C VAL A 225 -2.38 -13.45 -13.43
N VAL A 226 -2.35 -12.16 -13.78
CA VAL A 226 -2.66 -11.07 -12.84
C VAL A 226 -4.11 -11.16 -12.38
N ARG A 227 -5.06 -11.40 -13.31
CA ARG A 227 -6.48 -11.61 -12.99
C ARG A 227 -6.72 -12.76 -12.01
N ALA A 228 -6.09 -13.89 -12.24
CA ALA A 228 -6.22 -15.07 -11.39
C ALA A 228 -5.66 -14.89 -9.97
N SER A 229 -4.86 -13.84 -9.74
CA SER A 229 -4.13 -13.60 -8.49
C SER A 229 -4.34 -12.20 -7.91
N ALA A 230 -5.28 -11.43 -8.45
CA ALA A 230 -5.67 -10.12 -7.93
C ALA A 230 -6.98 -10.22 -7.15
N LEU A 231 -7.08 -9.50 -6.04
CA LEU A 231 -8.29 -9.30 -5.27
C LEU A 231 -8.49 -7.80 -5.03
N TYR A 232 -9.67 -7.31 -5.32
CA TYR A 232 -10.05 -5.92 -5.08
C TYR A 232 -11.27 -5.86 -4.18
N THR A 233 -11.17 -5.14 -3.06
CA THR A 233 -12.30 -4.89 -2.16
C THR A 233 -12.64 -3.41 -2.18
N VAL A 234 -13.86 -3.09 -2.58
CA VAL A 234 -14.42 -1.74 -2.57
C VAL A 234 -15.42 -1.61 -1.43
N HIS A 235 -15.29 -0.55 -0.64
CA HIS A 235 -16.16 -0.27 0.51
C HIS A 235 -16.99 0.99 0.32
N THR A 236 -16.55 1.89 -0.57
CA THR A 236 -17.12 3.23 -0.74
C THR A 236 -18.04 3.26 -1.94
N PRO A 237 -19.37 3.47 -1.76
CA PRO A 237 -20.32 3.50 -2.86
C PRO A 237 -20.44 4.88 -3.52
N VAL A 238 -19.76 5.91 -3.00
CA VAL A 238 -19.89 7.30 -3.48
C VAL A 238 -18.73 7.67 -4.40
N PRO A 239 -19.00 8.38 -5.53
CA PRO A 239 -17.98 8.77 -6.50
C PRO A 239 -16.80 9.55 -5.90
N ALA A 240 -17.05 10.37 -4.87
CA ALA A 240 -16.00 11.14 -4.18
C ALA A 240 -14.96 10.29 -3.45
N GLY A 241 -15.23 9.00 -3.23
CA GLY A 241 -14.28 8.05 -2.63
C GLY A 241 -13.42 7.31 -3.66
N HIS A 242 -13.61 7.58 -4.95
CA HIS A 242 -12.83 6.97 -6.02
C HIS A 242 -11.84 7.97 -6.62
N ASP A 243 -10.64 7.50 -6.91
CA ASP A 243 -9.61 8.34 -7.50
C ASP A 243 -9.69 8.32 -9.03
N TYR A 244 -9.75 9.52 -9.60
CA TYR A 244 -9.83 9.80 -11.04
C TYR A 244 -8.71 10.75 -11.43
N PHE A 245 -7.90 10.38 -12.40
CA PHE A 245 -6.77 11.19 -12.86
C PHE A 245 -6.98 11.67 -14.30
N ASP A 246 -6.74 12.96 -14.55
CA ASP A 246 -6.71 13.49 -15.91
C ASP A 246 -5.63 12.78 -16.73
N GLU A 247 -5.91 12.55 -18.02
CA GLU A 247 -5.00 11.84 -18.92
C GLU A 247 -3.60 12.46 -18.95
N GLY A 248 -3.50 13.80 -18.92
CA GLY A 248 -2.22 14.49 -18.91
C GLY A 248 -1.40 14.25 -17.64
N LEU A 249 -2.06 14.23 -16.47
CA LEU A 249 -1.39 13.88 -15.20
C LEU A 249 -1.01 12.41 -15.17
N PHE A 250 -1.95 11.52 -15.49
CA PHE A 250 -1.71 10.09 -15.52
C PHE A 250 -0.60 9.72 -16.49
N GLY A 251 -0.59 10.32 -17.70
CA GLY A 251 0.42 10.09 -18.73
C GLY A 251 1.83 10.53 -18.32
N ARG A 252 1.97 11.56 -17.49
CA ARG A 252 3.30 11.93 -16.95
C ARG A 252 3.94 10.81 -16.15
N TYR A 253 3.16 10.05 -15.39
CA TYR A 253 3.67 8.97 -14.52
C TYR A 253 3.67 7.62 -15.23
N MET A 254 2.67 7.33 -16.04
CA MET A 254 2.44 6.01 -16.62
C MET A 254 2.74 5.92 -18.12
N GLY A 255 3.20 7.01 -18.74
CA GLY A 255 3.42 7.08 -20.19
C GLY A 255 4.43 6.10 -20.77
N GLU A 256 5.36 5.59 -19.95
CA GLU A 256 6.31 4.56 -20.38
C GLU A 256 5.77 3.12 -20.27
N PHE A 257 4.67 2.92 -19.52
CA PHE A 257 4.13 1.58 -19.26
C PHE A 257 3.62 0.86 -20.51
N PRO A 258 2.91 1.51 -21.45
CA PRO A 258 2.48 0.86 -22.69
C PRO A 258 3.63 0.21 -23.45
N GLY A 259 4.76 0.91 -23.56
CA GLY A 259 5.98 0.36 -24.20
C GLY A 259 6.52 -0.88 -23.47
N LYS A 260 6.49 -0.87 -22.13
CA LYS A 260 6.89 -2.03 -21.30
C LYS A 260 5.93 -3.20 -21.41
N LEU A 261 4.65 -2.93 -21.68
CA LEU A 261 3.58 -3.91 -21.81
C LEU A 261 3.39 -4.43 -23.25
N GLY A 262 3.95 -3.73 -24.24
CA GLY A 262 3.78 -4.07 -25.66
C GLY A 262 2.37 -3.74 -26.20
N ILE A 263 1.71 -2.72 -25.66
CA ILE A 263 0.39 -2.24 -26.09
C ILE A 263 0.44 -0.74 -26.42
N SER A 264 -0.62 -0.21 -27.06
CA SER A 264 -0.71 1.21 -27.33
C SER A 264 -1.06 2.03 -26.07
N TRP A 265 -0.80 3.35 -26.11
CA TRP A 265 -1.26 4.25 -25.05
C TRP A 265 -2.79 4.22 -24.92
N GLN A 266 -3.49 4.18 -26.06
CA GLN A 266 -4.96 4.15 -26.07
C GLN A 266 -5.50 2.89 -25.37
N ASP A 267 -4.94 1.71 -25.69
CA ASP A 267 -5.34 0.47 -25.04
C ASP A 267 -5.10 0.54 -23.52
N PHE A 268 -4.00 1.15 -23.10
CA PHE A 268 -3.65 1.27 -21.69
C PHE A 268 -4.58 2.24 -20.95
N ILE A 269 -4.81 3.45 -21.48
CA ILE A 269 -5.66 4.44 -20.84
C ILE A 269 -7.12 3.98 -20.77
N ASP A 270 -7.58 3.25 -21.79
CA ASP A 270 -8.93 2.70 -21.86
C ASP A 270 -9.19 1.58 -20.83
N MET A 271 -8.15 0.97 -20.28
CA MET A 271 -8.29 0.04 -19.16
C MET A 271 -8.84 0.72 -17.89
N GLY A 272 -8.73 2.03 -17.76
CA GLY A 272 -9.25 2.80 -16.64
C GLY A 272 -10.47 3.66 -16.98
N ARG A 273 -11.12 3.44 -18.14
CA ARG A 273 -12.29 4.18 -18.61
C ARG A 273 -13.52 3.30 -18.70
N GLU A 274 -14.66 3.79 -18.25
CA GLU A 274 -15.95 3.09 -18.39
C GLU A 274 -16.35 2.99 -19.86
N ASN A 275 -16.08 4.05 -20.65
CA ASN A 275 -16.32 4.10 -22.07
C ASN A 275 -14.98 4.19 -22.83
N PRO A 276 -14.46 3.06 -23.33
CA PRO A 276 -13.22 3.04 -24.12
C PRO A 276 -13.28 3.99 -25.33
N GLY A 277 -12.18 4.70 -25.59
CA GLY A 277 -12.08 5.70 -26.64
C GLY A 277 -12.68 7.07 -26.29
N SER A 278 -13.22 7.26 -25.09
CA SER A 278 -13.72 8.55 -24.59
C SER A 278 -12.58 9.43 -24.05
N ASN A 279 -12.92 10.67 -23.66
CA ASN A 279 -12.01 11.57 -22.94
C ASN A 279 -12.23 11.54 -21.42
N GLU A 280 -12.80 10.45 -20.90
CA GLU A 280 -12.96 10.28 -19.46
C GLU A 280 -11.62 10.23 -18.74
N LYS A 281 -11.63 10.65 -17.49
CA LYS A 281 -10.47 10.48 -16.60
C LYS A 281 -10.17 9.00 -16.37
N PHE A 282 -8.91 8.69 -16.12
CA PHE A 282 -8.52 7.34 -15.70
C PHE A 282 -9.01 7.06 -14.27
N SER A 283 -9.82 6.04 -14.11
CA SER A 283 -10.31 5.57 -12.81
C SER A 283 -9.52 4.36 -12.33
N MET A 284 -8.93 4.48 -11.14
CA MET A 284 -8.24 3.36 -10.49
C MET A 284 -9.20 2.19 -10.20
N SER A 285 -10.44 2.49 -9.83
CA SER A 285 -11.46 1.48 -9.59
C SER A 285 -11.89 0.74 -10.85
N VAL A 286 -12.04 1.44 -11.98
CA VAL A 286 -12.34 0.81 -13.27
C VAL A 286 -11.18 -0.08 -13.70
N PHE A 287 -9.95 0.39 -13.58
CA PHE A 287 -8.76 -0.41 -13.87
C PHE A 287 -8.72 -1.71 -13.05
N LEU A 288 -9.02 -1.64 -11.76
CA LEU A 288 -9.11 -2.82 -10.90
C LEU A 288 -10.28 -3.72 -11.27
N SER A 289 -11.43 -3.15 -11.68
CA SER A 289 -12.61 -3.94 -12.05
C SER A 289 -12.40 -4.82 -13.27
N LEU A 290 -11.57 -4.39 -14.20
CA LEU A 290 -11.16 -5.21 -15.35
C LEU A 290 -10.33 -6.43 -14.92
N ILE A 291 -9.68 -6.33 -13.77
CA ILE A 291 -8.77 -7.35 -13.27
C ILE A 291 -9.49 -8.30 -12.32
N HIS A 292 -10.17 -7.82 -11.30
CA HIS A 292 -11.06 -8.63 -10.45
C HIS A 292 -11.83 -7.78 -9.44
N ILE A 293 -13.14 -8.01 -9.28
CA ILE A 293 -13.96 -7.40 -8.22
C ILE A 293 -14.47 -8.51 -7.29
N SER A 294 -14.26 -8.33 -5.99
CA SER A 294 -15.04 -8.97 -4.94
C SER A 294 -15.74 -7.87 -4.14
N GLU A 295 -17.04 -7.70 -4.35
CA GLU A 295 -17.85 -6.84 -3.49
C GLU A 295 -18.17 -7.60 -2.20
N PRO A 296 -18.06 -6.94 -1.03
CA PRO A 296 -18.57 -7.55 0.20
C PRO A 296 -20.06 -7.75 0.04
N THR A 297 -20.50 -9.00 0.05
CA THR A 297 -21.93 -9.33 0.07
C THR A 297 -22.52 -8.75 1.34
N ARG A 298 -23.33 -7.68 1.20
CA ARG A 298 -24.18 -7.22 2.31
C ARG A 298 -25.30 -8.23 2.45
N PRO A 299 -25.52 -8.80 3.63
CA PRO A 299 -26.80 -9.44 3.91
C PRO A 299 -27.87 -8.34 3.84
N TYR A 300 -28.83 -8.48 2.97
CA TYR A 300 -30.02 -7.64 2.89
C TYR A 300 -30.89 -7.82 4.13
#